data_b5b6591dcb598da38630163c4085dd9c
#
_entry.id   b5b6591dcb598da38630163c4085dd9c
#
_cell.length_a   1.000
_cell.length_b   1.000
_cell.length_c   1.000
_cell.angle_alpha   90.00
_cell.angle_beta   90.00
_cell.angle_gamma   90.00
#
_symmetry.space_group_name_H-M   'P 1'
#
loop_
_entity.id
_entity.type
_entity.pdbx_description
1 polymer ?
#
loop_
_entity_poly.entity_id
_entity_poly.type
_entity_poly.pdbx_seq_one_letter_code
_entity_poly.pdbx_strand_id
1 'polypeptide(L)'
;YYQGKRILYELRIRADCQIAKLLPEEQASLVSGILLGEKSRIDAELKTLYQMGGIAHILAISGLHISLLGGLLFRLMRRARVPIPAAGIITTAGLLLYGMMTGMSLATMRAIWMMVIFLVAQMFGKSYDMPTAMGIALFFMLLCNPVRILDAGMQLSYMAIAGVSLGNYGMKRLHKKTGFRRFQKRYPLRFRVVQSLFYSVTLQGMMLPCLLYTSPSPRDRSLSR
;
A
#
# COMPACT_ATOMS: atom_id res chain seq x y z
N TYR A 1 -13.95 -16.47 18.81
CA TYR A 1 -13.87 -15.82 17.50
C TYR A 1 -14.84 -14.63 17.40
N TYR A 2 -16.12 -14.75 17.80
CA TYR A 2 -17.11 -13.67 17.74
C TYR A 2 -16.82 -12.52 18.72
N GLN A 3 -16.35 -12.80 19.94
CA GLN A 3 -16.05 -11.77 20.94
C GLN A 3 -14.89 -10.84 20.51
N GLY A 4 -13.83 -11.40 19.91
CA GLY A 4 -12.71 -10.58 19.40
C GLY A 4 -13.12 -9.62 18.31
N LYS A 5 -13.97 -10.04 17.36
CA LYS A 5 -14.52 -9.16 16.32
C LYS A 5 -15.38 -8.05 16.90
N ARG A 6 -16.18 -8.35 17.93
CA ARG A 6 -17.02 -7.37 18.62
C ARG A 6 -16.19 -6.28 19.29
N ILE A 7 -15.12 -6.64 19.99
CA ILE A 7 -14.21 -5.68 20.63
C ILE A 7 -13.56 -4.76 19.60
N LEU A 8 -13.07 -5.32 18.48
CA LEU A 8 -12.46 -4.51 17.40
C LEU A 8 -13.47 -3.57 16.75
N TYR A 9 -14.71 -4.03 16.58
CA TYR A 9 -15.80 -3.21 16.07
C TYR A 9 -16.17 -2.07 17.02
N GLU A 10 -16.25 -2.36 18.32
CA GLU A 10 -16.49 -1.32 19.34
C GLU A 10 -15.36 -0.30 19.42
N LEU A 11 -14.10 -0.74 19.32
CA LEU A 11 -12.93 0.16 19.25
C LEU A 11 -12.98 1.05 18.01
N ARG A 12 -13.36 0.49 16.86
CA ARG A 12 -13.55 1.25 15.62
C ARG A 12 -14.62 2.33 15.77
N ILE A 13 -15.79 1.98 16.32
CA ILE A 13 -16.88 2.93 16.57
C ILE A 13 -16.45 4.03 17.54
N ARG A 14 -15.75 3.67 18.62
CA ARG A 14 -15.25 4.67 19.58
C ARG A 14 -14.27 5.63 18.92
N ALA A 15 -13.34 5.13 18.12
CA ALA A 15 -12.39 5.95 17.39
C ALA A 15 -13.12 6.88 16.40
N ASP A 16 -14.10 6.38 15.67
CA ASP A 16 -14.93 7.15 14.74
C ASP A 16 -15.71 8.25 15.45
N CYS A 17 -16.33 7.94 16.61
CA CYS A 17 -17.00 8.94 17.43
C CYS A 17 -16.07 10.02 17.96
N GLN A 18 -14.83 9.70 18.30
CA GLN A 18 -13.86 10.72 18.73
C GLN A 18 -13.43 11.62 17.57
N ILE A 19 -13.22 11.06 16.39
CA ILE A 19 -12.91 11.82 15.17
C ILE A 19 -14.06 12.78 14.84
N ALA A 20 -15.31 12.32 14.91
CA ALA A 20 -16.50 13.11 14.66
C ALA A 20 -16.72 14.27 15.65
N LYS A 21 -16.18 14.15 16.87
CA LYS A 21 -16.24 15.25 17.88
C LYS A 21 -15.17 16.31 17.64
N LEU A 22 -14.05 15.97 17.02
CA LEU A 22 -12.89 16.85 16.86
C LEU A 22 -12.89 17.61 15.54
N LEU A 23 -13.61 17.12 14.52
CA LEU A 23 -13.56 17.63 13.15
C LEU A 23 -14.97 17.91 12.62
N PRO A 24 -15.13 18.88 11.69
CA PRO A 24 -16.37 19.07 10.93
C PRO A 24 -16.77 17.79 10.20
N GLU A 25 -18.06 17.57 9.95
CA GLU A 25 -18.64 16.34 9.46
C GLU A 25 -17.98 15.81 8.17
N GLU A 26 -17.75 16.68 7.18
CA GLU A 26 -17.05 16.31 5.94
C GLU A 26 -15.62 15.82 6.19
N GLN A 27 -14.86 16.53 7.01
CA GLN A 27 -13.48 16.18 7.33
C GLN A 27 -13.42 14.90 8.17
N ALA A 28 -14.34 14.74 9.13
CA ALA A 28 -14.46 13.55 9.96
C ALA A 28 -14.74 12.32 9.12
N SER A 29 -15.66 12.40 8.15
CA SER A 29 -15.98 11.30 7.24
C SER A 29 -14.78 10.87 6.38
N LEU A 30 -14.01 11.82 5.87
CA LEU A 30 -12.77 11.56 5.12
C LEU A 30 -11.70 10.91 5.98
N VAL A 31 -11.43 11.46 7.17
CA VAL A 31 -10.42 10.93 8.09
C VAL A 31 -10.80 9.52 8.55
N SER A 32 -12.07 9.28 8.87
CA SER A 32 -12.56 7.95 9.22
C SER A 32 -12.45 6.97 8.04
N GLY A 33 -12.73 7.42 6.82
CA GLY A 33 -12.53 6.64 5.60
C GLY A 33 -11.08 6.22 5.39
N ILE A 34 -10.15 7.15 5.60
CA ILE A 34 -8.71 6.93 5.39
C ILE A 34 -8.09 6.10 6.51
N LEU A 35 -8.42 6.39 7.79
CA LEU A 35 -7.77 5.74 8.93
C LEU A 35 -8.47 4.45 9.37
N LEU A 36 -9.81 4.43 9.37
CA LEU A 36 -10.60 3.31 9.89
C LEU A 36 -11.21 2.46 8.76
N GLY A 37 -11.09 2.90 7.50
CA GLY A 37 -11.70 2.22 6.35
C GLY A 37 -13.23 2.34 6.31
N GLU A 38 -13.82 3.29 7.06
CA GLU A 38 -15.26 3.54 7.09
C GLU A 38 -15.66 4.41 5.92
N LYS A 39 -16.29 3.80 4.91
CA LYS A 39 -16.69 4.47 3.67
C LYS A 39 -18.18 4.78 3.61
N SER A 40 -18.96 4.31 4.59
CA SER A 40 -20.42 4.45 4.58
C SER A 40 -20.88 5.90 4.79
N ARG A 41 -20.06 6.72 5.44
CA ARG A 41 -20.34 8.14 5.72
C ARG A 41 -19.85 9.10 4.64
N ILE A 42 -19.13 8.61 3.63
CA ILE A 42 -18.64 9.46 2.54
C ILE A 42 -19.80 9.67 1.57
N ASP A 43 -20.22 10.92 1.39
CA ASP A 43 -21.25 11.29 0.44
C ASP A 43 -20.95 10.79 -0.96
N ALA A 44 -22.00 10.33 -1.66
CA ALA A 44 -21.86 9.82 -3.02
C ALA A 44 -21.30 10.89 -3.98
N GLU A 45 -21.65 12.15 -3.76
CA GLU A 45 -21.16 13.28 -4.54
C GLU A 45 -19.66 13.49 -4.31
N LEU A 46 -19.22 13.50 -3.05
CA LEU A 46 -17.80 13.60 -2.68
C LEU A 46 -17.00 12.43 -3.25
N LYS A 47 -17.53 11.21 -3.19
CA LYS A 47 -16.90 10.02 -3.76
C LYS A 47 -16.73 10.16 -5.27
N THR A 48 -17.73 10.71 -5.96
CA THR A 48 -17.68 10.95 -7.41
C THR A 48 -16.63 11.99 -7.76
N LEU A 49 -16.55 13.09 -7.00
CA LEU A 49 -15.51 14.12 -7.17
C LEU A 49 -14.09 13.54 -7.03
N TYR A 50 -13.86 12.69 -6.00
CA TYR A 50 -12.57 12.01 -5.81
C TYR A 50 -12.26 11.02 -6.94
N GLN A 51 -13.28 10.37 -7.51
CA GLN A 51 -13.13 9.49 -8.68
C GLN A 51 -12.78 10.29 -9.93
N MET A 52 -13.48 11.39 -10.19
CA MET A 52 -13.22 12.28 -11.32
C MET A 52 -11.84 12.95 -11.23
N GLY A 53 -11.40 13.30 -10.01
CA GLY A 53 -10.06 13.83 -9.75
C GLY A 53 -8.95 12.78 -9.81
N GLY A 54 -9.26 11.48 -10.03
CA GLY A 54 -8.26 10.40 -10.08
C GLY A 54 -7.62 10.07 -8.73
N ILE A 55 -8.13 10.64 -7.62
CA ILE A 55 -7.58 10.49 -6.26
C ILE A 55 -8.41 9.56 -5.37
N ALA A 56 -9.34 8.81 -5.94
CA ALA A 56 -10.18 7.83 -5.22
C ALA A 56 -9.35 6.78 -4.45
N HIS A 57 -8.13 6.50 -4.88
CA HIS A 57 -7.22 5.60 -4.19
C HIS A 57 -6.77 6.10 -2.80
N ILE A 58 -6.86 7.40 -2.53
CA ILE A 58 -6.54 7.99 -1.22
C ILE A 58 -7.59 7.61 -0.18
N LEU A 59 -8.85 7.43 -0.60
CA LEU A 59 -9.95 6.99 0.27
C LEU A 59 -9.87 5.50 0.65
N ALA A 60 -8.91 4.77 0.10
CA ALA A 60 -8.66 3.39 0.47
C ALA A 60 -7.42 3.30 1.36
N ILE A 61 -7.48 2.44 2.38
CA ILE A 61 -6.29 2.14 3.18
C ILE A 61 -5.24 1.56 2.25
N SER A 62 -4.17 2.33 2.04
CA SER A 62 -3.10 1.97 1.11
C SER A 62 -1.96 1.22 1.83
N GLY A 63 -1.14 0.55 1.05
CA GLY A 63 0.08 -0.07 1.55
C GLY A 63 1.02 0.92 2.26
N LEU A 64 0.95 2.21 1.88
CA LEU A 64 1.72 3.27 2.53
C LEU A 64 1.30 3.45 4.00
N HIS A 65 -0.01 3.47 4.30
CA HIS A 65 -0.52 3.59 5.68
C HIS A 65 -0.02 2.43 6.54
N ILE A 66 -0.08 1.19 6.04
CA ILE A 66 0.43 0.01 6.74
C ILE A 66 1.94 0.10 6.97
N SER A 67 2.69 0.53 5.95
CA SER A 67 4.15 0.65 6.04
C SER A 67 4.58 1.75 7.01
N LEU A 68 3.89 2.89 7.03
CA LEU A 68 4.14 3.98 7.96
C LEU A 68 3.80 3.57 9.39
N LEU A 69 2.62 3.00 9.61
CA LEU A 69 2.16 2.56 10.93
C LEU A 69 3.09 1.46 11.49
N GLY A 70 3.38 0.43 10.69
CA GLY A 70 4.28 -0.65 11.07
C GLY A 70 5.69 -0.17 11.31
N GLY A 71 6.22 0.67 10.42
CA GLY A 71 7.55 1.26 10.56
C GLY A 71 7.67 2.17 11.78
N LEU A 72 6.64 2.96 12.09
CA LEU A 72 6.59 3.81 13.27
C LEU A 72 6.54 2.96 14.55
N LEU A 73 5.62 1.98 14.60
CA LEU A 73 5.47 1.11 15.76
C LEU A 73 6.75 0.32 16.04
N PHE A 74 7.37 -0.25 15.01
CA PHE A 74 8.65 -0.95 15.13
C PHE A 74 9.75 -0.04 15.66
N ARG A 75 9.87 1.21 15.11
CA ARG A 75 10.87 2.18 15.58
C ARG A 75 10.64 2.60 17.03
N LEU A 76 9.38 2.80 17.44
CA LEU A 76 9.02 3.13 18.83
C LEU A 76 9.43 2.00 19.78
N MET A 77 9.14 0.73 19.44
CA MET A 77 9.56 -0.43 20.21
C MET A 77 11.09 -0.50 20.32
N ARG A 78 11.78 -0.27 19.22
CA ARG A 78 13.27 -0.23 19.20
C ARG A 78 13.84 0.93 20.02
N ARG A 79 13.18 2.09 20.00
CA ARG A 79 13.57 3.25 20.83
C ARG A 79 13.32 2.96 22.33
N ALA A 80 12.31 2.19 22.65
CA ALA A 80 12.06 1.69 24.00
C ALA A 80 12.98 0.52 24.39
N ARG A 81 14.05 0.23 23.62
CA ARG A 81 15.03 -0.84 23.85
C ARG A 81 14.45 -2.25 23.81
N VAL A 82 13.24 -2.45 23.26
CA VAL A 82 12.66 -3.79 23.08
C VAL A 82 13.54 -4.59 22.09
N PRO A 83 13.90 -5.85 22.36
CA PRO A 83 14.69 -6.67 21.45
C PRO A 83 13.99 -6.86 20.10
N ILE A 84 14.79 -7.00 19.02
CA ILE A 84 14.27 -7.06 17.64
C ILE A 84 13.17 -8.12 17.47
N PRO A 85 13.31 -9.37 17.97
CA PRO A 85 12.25 -10.36 17.81
C PRO A 85 10.94 -9.95 18.48
N ALA A 86 10.99 -9.47 19.71
CA ALA A 86 9.80 -9.04 20.44
C ALA A 86 9.14 -7.81 19.76
N ALA A 87 9.94 -6.83 19.35
CA ALA A 87 9.45 -5.68 18.59
C ALA A 87 8.78 -6.10 17.27
N GLY A 88 9.35 -7.08 16.56
CA GLY A 88 8.77 -7.65 15.34
C GLY A 88 7.42 -8.32 15.59
N ILE A 89 7.34 -9.16 16.63
CA ILE A 89 6.10 -9.86 17.00
C ILE A 89 5.00 -8.87 17.40
N ILE A 90 5.31 -7.90 18.26
CA ILE A 90 4.36 -6.86 18.70
C ILE A 90 3.86 -6.05 17.51
N THR A 91 4.77 -5.64 16.62
CA THR A 91 4.41 -4.87 15.42
C THR A 91 3.52 -5.68 14.49
N THR A 92 3.83 -6.95 14.25
CA THR A 92 3.02 -7.86 13.43
C THR A 92 1.61 -8.03 14.02
N ALA A 93 1.52 -8.29 15.33
CA ALA A 93 0.24 -8.41 16.02
C ALA A 93 -0.59 -7.12 15.91
N GLY A 94 0.03 -5.95 16.13
CA GLY A 94 -0.62 -4.66 15.98
C GLY A 94 -1.14 -4.40 14.56
N LEU A 95 -0.36 -4.74 13.52
CA LEU A 95 -0.78 -4.61 12.13
C LEU A 95 -1.91 -5.57 11.74
N LEU A 96 -1.90 -6.80 12.27
CA LEU A 96 -2.99 -7.76 12.06
C LEU A 96 -4.28 -7.27 12.73
N LEU A 97 -4.21 -6.76 13.96
CA LEU A 97 -5.35 -6.17 14.65
C LEU A 97 -5.91 -4.96 13.89
N TYR A 98 -5.03 -4.07 13.44
CA TYR A 98 -5.43 -2.93 12.61
C TYR A 98 -6.05 -3.36 11.28
N GLY A 99 -5.48 -4.33 10.59
CA GLY A 99 -6.03 -4.90 9.36
C GLY A 99 -7.43 -5.49 9.55
N MET A 100 -7.63 -6.25 10.65
CA MET A 100 -8.95 -6.80 11.00
C MET A 100 -9.97 -5.70 11.32
N MET A 101 -9.56 -4.66 12.03
CA MET A 101 -10.39 -3.50 12.35
C MET A 101 -10.85 -2.77 11.08
N THR A 102 -9.97 -2.65 10.08
CA THR A 102 -10.21 -1.90 8.85
C THR A 102 -10.81 -2.73 7.70
N GLY A 103 -11.21 -3.98 7.97
CA GLY A 103 -11.90 -4.85 7.01
C GLY A 103 -10.99 -5.65 6.08
N MET A 104 -9.66 -5.70 6.34
CA MET A 104 -8.69 -6.61 5.69
C MET A 104 -8.75 -6.58 4.15
N SER A 105 -8.73 -5.40 3.56
CA SER A 105 -8.71 -5.27 2.09
C SER A 105 -7.51 -6.01 1.47
N LEU A 106 -7.60 -6.40 0.19
CA LEU A 106 -6.49 -7.07 -0.50
C LEU A 106 -5.21 -6.25 -0.49
N ALA A 107 -5.31 -4.92 -0.60
CA ALA A 107 -4.16 -4.01 -0.49
C ALA A 107 -3.55 -4.05 0.91
N THR A 108 -4.38 -4.05 1.96
CA THR A 108 -3.97 -4.16 3.36
C THR A 108 -3.28 -5.51 3.62
N MET A 109 -3.85 -6.61 3.14
CA MET A 109 -3.25 -7.95 3.29
C MET A 109 -1.86 -8.02 2.67
N ARG A 110 -1.68 -7.53 1.43
CA ARG A 110 -0.36 -7.50 0.77
C ARG A 110 0.65 -6.71 1.60
N ALA A 111 0.27 -5.52 2.03
CA ALA A 111 1.16 -4.64 2.80
C ALA A 111 1.56 -5.28 4.13
N ILE A 112 0.63 -5.94 4.82
CA ILE A 112 0.92 -6.68 6.05
C ILE A 112 1.89 -7.82 5.77
N TRP A 113 1.67 -8.67 4.76
CA TRP A 113 2.59 -9.74 4.39
C TRP A 113 3.99 -9.22 4.09
N MET A 114 4.09 -8.15 3.28
CA MET A 114 5.39 -7.55 2.96
C MET A 114 6.08 -6.98 4.21
N MET A 115 5.32 -6.39 5.12
CA MET A 115 5.87 -5.86 6.38
C MET A 115 6.32 -6.99 7.32
N VAL A 116 5.57 -8.09 7.39
CA VAL A 116 5.96 -9.29 8.16
C VAL A 116 7.27 -9.85 7.62
N ILE A 117 7.41 -10.00 6.31
CA ILE A 117 8.63 -10.49 5.67
C ILE A 117 9.80 -9.54 5.95
N PHE A 118 9.56 -8.22 5.90
CA PHE A 118 10.56 -7.23 6.29
C PHE A 118 11.02 -7.42 7.75
N LEU A 119 10.07 -7.56 8.69
CA LEU A 119 10.37 -7.76 10.11
C LEU A 119 11.14 -9.07 10.35
N VAL A 120 10.74 -10.14 9.68
CA VAL A 120 11.44 -11.43 9.73
C VAL A 120 12.87 -11.29 9.20
N ALA A 121 13.05 -10.62 8.07
CA ALA A 121 14.40 -10.35 7.54
C ALA A 121 15.27 -9.58 8.54
N GLN A 122 14.70 -8.58 9.23
CA GLN A 122 15.40 -7.84 10.29
C GLN A 122 15.77 -8.74 11.49
N MET A 123 14.91 -9.68 11.87
CA MET A 123 15.19 -10.63 12.97
C MET A 123 16.39 -11.53 12.64
N PHE A 124 16.54 -11.95 11.39
CA PHE A 124 17.63 -12.80 10.93
C PHE A 124 18.86 -12.02 10.41
N GLY A 125 18.85 -10.68 10.52
CA GLY A 125 19.93 -9.85 10.01
C GLY A 125 20.13 -9.93 8.49
N LYS A 126 19.06 -10.32 7.76
CA LYS A 126 19.07 -10.45 6.30
C LYS A 126 18.65 -9.16 5.63
N SER A 127 19.20 -8.91 4.44
CA SER A 127 18.75 -7.79 3.60
C SER A 127 17.34 -8.07 3.06
N TYR A 128 16.46 -7.08 3.19
CA TYR A 128 15.12 -7.14 2.61
C TYR A 128 15.19 -6.81 1.11
N ASP A 129 14.69 -7.73 0.30
CA ASP A 129 14.54 -7.53 -1.14
C ASP A 129 13.05 -7.49 -1.50
N MET A 130 12.61 -6.34 -2.05
CA MET A 130 11.22 -6.04 -2.31
C MET A 130 10.56 -7.02 -3.30
N PRO A 131 11.17 -7.37 -4.45
CA PRO A 131 10.59 -8.36 -5.38
C PRO A 131 10.43 -9.75 -4.75
N THR A 132 11.43 -10.20 -3.99
CA THR A 132 11.38 -11.50 -3.30
C THR A 132 10.27 -11.52 -2.25
N ALA A 133 10.18 -10.46 -1.42
CA ALA A 133 9.11 -10.33 -0.43
C ALA A 133 7.72 -10.36 -1.08
N MET A 134 7.59 -9.73 -2.23
CA MET A 134 6.35 -9.70 -2.98
C MET A 134 5.99 -11.07 -3.56
N GLY A 135 6.95 -11.81 -4.09
CA GLY A 135 6.75 -13.19 -4.55
C GLY A 135 6.26 -14.10 -3.42
N ILE A 136 6.87 -13.99 -2.23
CA ILE A 136 6.46 -14.74 -1.04
C ILE A 136 5.04 -14.33 -0.60
N ALA A 137 4.74 -13.03 -0.57
CA ALA A 137 3.41 -12.54 -0.22
C ALA A 137 2.34 -13.04 -1.22
N LEU A 138 2.65 -13.05 -2.53
CA LEU A 138 1.79 -13.61 -3.57
C LEU A 138 1.50 -15.08 -3.30
N PHE A 139 2.54 -15.86 -3.06
CA PHE A 139 2.42 -17.29 -2.80
C PHE A 139 1.45 -17.58 -1.64
N PHE A 140 1.63 -16.92 -0.48
CA PHE A 140 0.72 -17.11 0.65
C PHE A 140 -0.71 -16.61 0.39
N MET A 141 -0.87 -15.52 -0.35
CA MET A 141 -2.20 -15.02 -0.71
C MET A 141 -2.94 -15.95 -1.65
N LEU A 142 -2.25 -16.58 -2.61
CA LEU A 142 -2.83 -17.53 -3.54
C LEU A 142 -3.12 -18.90 -2.90
N LEU A 143 -2.32 -19.32 -1.92
CA LEU A 143 -2.62 -20.50 -1.10
C LEU A 143 -3.96 -20.34 -0.35
N CYS A 144 -4.25 -19.14 0.14
CA CYS A 144 -5.51 -18.89 0.83
C CYS A 144 -6.71 -18.82 -0.13
N ASN A 145 -6.52 -18.23 -1.30
CA ASN A 145 -7.58 -18.09 -2.32
C ASN A 145 -6.97 -17.83 -3.71
N PRO A 146 -6.90 -18.86 -4.58
CA PRO A 146 -6.28 -18.72 -5.90
C PRO A 146 -7.05 -17.78 -6.84
N VAL A 147 -8.36 -17.61 -6.66
CA VAL A 147 -9.20 -16.74 -7.51
C VAL A 147 -8.76 -15.26 -7.41
N ARG A 148 -8.08 -14.88 -6.34
CA ARG A 148 -7.56 -13.50 -6.15
C ARG A 148 -6.57 -13.06 -7.22
N ILE A 149 -5.97 -13.98 -7.98
CA ILE A 149 -5.07 -13.61 -9.09
C ILE A 149 -5.80 -12.82 -10.19
N LEU A 150 -7.11 -13.01 -10.31
CA LEU A 150 -7.97 -12.32 -11.28
C LEU A 150 -8.40 -10.92 -10.80
N ASP A 151 -8.12 -10.58 -9.52
CA ASP A 151 -8.47 -9.26 -8.99
C ASP A 151 -7.58 -8.18 -9.62
N ALA A 152 -8.23 -7.17 -10.24
CA ALA A 152 -7.57 -6.07 -10.92
C ALA A 152 -6.64 -5.28 -9.99
N GLY A 153 -7.05 -5.04 -8.74
CA GLY A 153 -6.24 -4.33 -7.75
C GLY A 153 -4.99 -5.12 -7.36
N MET A 154 -5.10 -6.45 -7.36
CA MET A 154 -3.95 -7.32 -7.16
C MET A 154 -2.97 -7.24 -8.33
N GLN A 155 -3.46 -7.43 -9.56
CA GLN A 155 -2.65 -7.37 -10.78
C GLN A 155 -1.93 -6.03 -10.92
N LEU A 156 -2.66 -4.91 -10.78
CA LEU A 156 -2.08 -3.56 -10.84
C LEU A 156 -0.96 -3.35 -9.82
N SER A 157 -1.14 -3.83 -8.60
CA SER A 157 -0.14 -3.69 -7.54
C SER A 157 1.14 -4.49 -7.82
N TYR A 158 1.00 -5.72 -8.35
CA TYR A 158 2.14 -6.54 -8.73
C TYR A 158 2.88 -5.99 -9.94
N MET A 159 2.14 -5.51 -10.95
CA MET A 159 2.74 -4.83 -12.10
C MET A 159 3.44 -3.53 -11.72
N ALA A 160 2.91 -2.76 -10.78
CA ALA A 160 3.57 -1.55 -10.27
C ALA A 160 4.94 -1.87 -9.64
N ILE A 161 5.02 -2.90 -8.79
CA ILE A 161 6.30 -3.27 -8.16
C ILE A 161 7.26 -3.90 -9.17
N ALA A 162 6.76 -4.68 -10.14
CA ALA A 162 7.57 -5.15 -11.25
C ALA A 162 8.16 -3.97 -12.04
N GLY A 163 7.36 -2.94 -12.32
CA GLY A 163 7.80 -1.71 -12.97
C GLY A 163 8.90 -0.97 -12.20
N VAL A 164 8.74 -0.82 -10.88
CA VAL A 164 9.78 -0.22 -10.01
C VAL A 164 11.04 -1.07 -9.99
N SER A 165 10.91 -2.40 -9.93
CA SER A 165 12.04 -3.32 -9.91
C SER A 165 12.82 -3.29 -11.23
N LEU A 166 12.11 -3.24 -12.36
CA LEU A 166 12.68 -3.08 -13.70
C LEU A 166 13.38 -1.72 -13.83
N GLY A 167 12.76 -0.66 -13.33
CA GLY A 167 13.33 0.68 -13.25
C GLY A 167 14.64 0.70 -12.44
N ASN A 168 14.66 0.05 -11.28
CA ASN A 168 15.86 -0.10 -10.46
C ASN A 168 16.97 -0.86 -11.20
N TYR A 169 16.64 -1.95 -11.88
CA TYR A 169 17.60 -2.71 -12.67
C TYR A 169 18.18 -1.89 -13.83
N GLY A 170 17.32 -1.21 -14.60
CA GLY A 170 17.71 -0.32 -15.68
C GLY A 170 18.61 0.83 -15.19
N MET A 171 18.22 1.46 -14.08
CA MET A 171 19.00 2.56 -13.49
C MET A 171 20.36 2.09 -12.99
N LYS A 172 20.47 0.92 -12.36
CA LYS A 172 21.75 0.31 -11.97
C LYS A 172 22.65 0.04 -13.18
N ARG A 173 22.08 -0.41 -14.31
CA ARG A 173 22.83 -0.58 -15.56
C ARG A 173 23.35 0.75 -16.12
N LEU A 174 22.49 1.79 -16.13
CA LEU A 174 22.87 3.13 -16.58
C LEU A 174 23.96 3.75 -15.69
N HIS A 175 23.90 3.53 -14.37
CA HIS A 175 24.91 4.00 -13.41
C HIS A 175 26.31 3.39 -13.64
N LYS A 176 26.39 2.21 -14.23
CA LYS A 176 27.69 1.60 -14.59
C LYS A 176 28.39 2.32 -15.74
N LYS A 177 27.66 3.11 -16.55
CA LYS A 177 28.25 3.90 -17.64
C LYS A 177 28.90 5.18 -17.10
N THR A 178 30.16 5.40 -17.42
CA THR A 178 31.00 6.49 -16.91
C THR A 178 30.43 7.88 -17.19
N GLY A 179 29.79 8.06 -18.34
CA GLY A 179 29.13 9.34 -18.73
C GLY A 179 27.95 9.69 -17.84
N PHE A 180 27.15 8.69 -17.43
CA PHE A 180 25.99 8.89 -16.59
C PHE A 180 26.35 9.28 -15.14
N ARG A 181 27.45 8.72 -14.60
CA ARG A 181 27.99 9.12 -13.29
C ARG A 181 28.54 10.56 -13.30
N ARG A 182 29.15 11.01 -14.41
CA ARG A 182 29.58 12.41 -14.59
C ARG A 182 28.38 13.35 -14.65
N PHE A 183 27.34 12.99 -15.37
CA PHE A 183 26.10 13.77 -15.45
C PHE A 183 25.43 13.91 -14.08
N GLN A 184 25.33 12.85 -13.30
CA GLN A 184 24.80 12.87 -11.93
C GLN A 184 25.54 13.84 -11.01
N LYS A 185 26.89 13.84 -11.07
CA LYS A 185 27.71 14.73 -10.25
C LYS A 185 27.60 16.19 -10.68
N ARG A 186 27.48 16.44 -12.00
CA ARG A 186 27.48 17.79 -12.57
C ARG A 186 26.12 18.47 -12.46
N TYR A 187 25.03 17.70 -12.55
CA TYR A 187 23.65 18.23 -12.57
C TYR A 187 22.72 17.41 -11.68
N PRO A 188 22.82 17.50 -10.36
CA PRO A 188 22.09 16.60 -9.45
C PRO A 188 20.56 16.78 -9.52
N LEU A 189 20.06 17.99 -9.76
CA LEU A 189 18.63 18.27 -9.86
C LEU A 189 18.04 17.69 -11.17
N ARG A 190 18.70 17.94 -12.30
CA ARG A 190 18.29 17.36 -13.61
C ARG A 190 18.34 15.84 -13.60
N PHE A 191 19.35 15.28 -12.92
CA PHE A 191 19.44 13.84 -12.73
C PHE A 191 18.22 13.27 -11.97
N ARG A 192 17.77 13.92 -10.89
CA ARG A 192 16.56 13.48 -10.16
C ARG A 192 15.32 13.52 -11.03
N VAL A 193 15.16 14.55 -11.87
CA VAL A 193 14.03 14.65 -12.81
C VAL A 193 14.07 13.51 -13.83
N VAL A 194 15.22 13.27 -14.47
CA VAL A 194 15.39 12.17 -15.44
C VAL A 194 15.13 10.81 -14.76
N GLN A 195 15.63 10.62 -13.55
CA GLN A 195 15.39 9.41 -12.77
C GLN A 195 13.90 9.22 -12.47
N SER A 196 13.21 10.26 -12.03
CA SER A 196 11.76 10.22 -11.74
C SER A 196 10.95 9.89 -13.00
N LEU A 197 11.26 10.55 -14.13
CA LEU A 197 10.61 10.25 -15.41
C LEU A 197 10.84 8.81 -15.86
N PHE A 198 12.06 8.30 -15.70
CA PHE A 198 12.38 6.92 -16.04
C PHE A 198 11.55 5.92 -15.23
N TYR A 199 11.45 6.14 -13.90
CA TYR A 199 10.59 5.30 -13.06
C TYR A 199 9.10 5.42 -13.42
N SER A 200 8.62 6.63 -13.73
CA SER A 200 7.23 6.82 -14.15
C SER A 200 6.92 6.08 -15.45
N VAL A 201 7.80 6.14 -16.42
CA VAL A 201 7.62 5.45 -17.72
C VAL A 201 7.65 3.93 -17.53
N THR A 202 8.60 3.38 -16.76
CA THR A 202 8.67 1.93 -16.52
C THR A 202 7.46 1.43 -15.74
N LEU A 203 6.99 2.19 -14.75
CA LEU A 203 5.82 1.87 -13.95
C LEU A 203 4.55 1.88 -14.79
N GLN A 204 4.32 2.96 -15.56
CA GLN A 204 3.13 3.06 -16.41
C GLN A 204 3.15 2.02 -17.53
N GLY A 205 4.31 1.78 -18.15
CA GLY A 205 4.46 0.76 -19.19
C GLY A 205 4.10 -0.64 -18.70
N MET A 206 4.45 -0.98 -17.46
CA MET A 206 4.07 -2.27 -16.85
C MET A 206 2.60 -2.33 -16.43
N MET A 207 2.01 -1.21 -16.03
CA MET A 207 0.60 -1.16 -15.63
C MET A 207 -0.37 -1.08 -16.82
N LEU A 208 0.08 -0.55 -17.96
CA LEU A 208 -0.76 -0.26 -19.12
C LEU A 208 -1.52 -1.48 -19.66
N PRO A 209 -0.92 -2.68 -19.83
CA PRO A 209 -1.66 -3.87 -20.28
C PRO A 209 -2.79 -4.23 -19.32
N CYS A 210 -2.54 -4.12 -18.02
CA CYS A 210 -3.51 -4.43 -16.98
C CYS A 210 -4.67 -3.43 -16.98
N LEU A 211 -4.37 -2.13 -17.16
CA LEU A 211 -5.37 -1.07 -17.24
C LEU A 211 -6.25 -1.21 -18.49
N LEU A 212 -5.67 -1.55 -19.62
CA LEU A 212 -6.43 -1.75 -20.87
C LEU A 212 -7.39 -2.95 -20.76
N TYR A 213 -6.95 -4.03 -20.10
CA TYR A 213 -7.78 -5.22 -19.92
C TYR A 213 -8.87 -5.03 -18.86
N THR A 214 -8.57 -4.30 -17.79
CA THR A 214 -9.51 -4.10 -16.67
C THR A 214 -10.39 -2.85 -16.81
N SER A 215 -10.11 -1.99 -17.79
CA SER A 215 -10.94 -0.81 -18.05
C SER A 215 -12.31 -1.26 -18.61
N PRO A 216 -13.44 -0.88 -17.98
CA PRO A 216 -14.75 -1.19 -18.52
C PRO A 216 -14.88 -0.57 -19.92
N SER A 217 -15.28 -1.40 -20.88
CA SER A 217 -15.55 -0.96 -22.25
C SER A 217 -16.51 0.23 -22.27
N PRO A 218 -16.36 1.20 -23.20
CA PRO A 218 -17.35 2.26 -23.37
C PRO A 218 -18.79 1.75 -23.55
N ARG A 219 -18.94 0.53 -24.07
CA ARG A 219 -20.26 -0.14 -24.20
C ARG A 219 -20.87 -0.54 -22.84
N ASP A 220 -20.08 -0.94 -21.85
CA ASP A 220 -20.60 -1.32 -20.54
C ASP A 220 -21.12 -0.11 -19.74
N ARG A 221 -20.59 1.10 -20.04
CA ARG A 221 -21.09 2.36 -19.44
C ARG A 221 -22.44 2.79 -19.99
N SER A 222 -22.81 2.37 -21.20
CA SER A 222 -24.11 2.71 -21.81
C SER A 222 -25.24 1.81 -21.33
N LEU A 223 -24.93 0.62 -20.79
CA LEU A 223 -25.90 -0.34 -20.27
C LEU A 223 -26.24 -0.14 -18.78
N SER A 224 -25.49 0.73 -18.09
CA SER A 224 -25.69 1.04 -16.65
C SER A 224 -26.42 2.38 -16.41
N ARG A 225 -27.05 2.96 -17.43
CA ARG A 225 -27.95 4.13 -17.32
C ARG A 225 -29.38 3.74 -17.48
#